data_3f77592638a7a10f83d5bafd415a49f7
#
_entry.id   3f77592638a7a10f83d5bafd415a49f7
#
_cell.length_a   1.000
_cell.length_b   1.000
_cell.length_c   1.000
_cell.angle_alpha   90.00
_cell.angle_beta   90.00
_cell.angle_gamma   90.00
#
_symmetry.space_group_name_H-M   'P 1'
#
loop_
_entity.id
_entity.type
_entity.pdbx_description
1 polymer ?
#
loop_
_entity_poly.entity_id
_entity_poly.type
_entity_poly.pdbx_seq_one_letter_code
_entity_poly.pdbx_strand_id
1 'polypeptide(L)'
;TKKSFENTAEKHNLTITTTIKVVPEYFNETIYNKNNNTAKVLELQDIKESFCFLFVGHWLQGQIGEDRKNITGMLHTFLDTFKNKNNTPALILKTSGATYSVVDKDQMEKNVRQIIKLFPKGTKLPSIYILHGDLTDNEMNSLYNNTKVKAMVSFTKGEGFGRPLLEFTTTGKPVISPTAYIFEYYNVSAINTTFSALGSPRSLHSNRG
;
A
#
# COMPACT_ATOMS: atom_id res chain seq x y z
N THR A 1 -20.80 2.25 1.46
CA THR A 1 -21.15 3.35 0.58
C THR A 1 -22.61 3.23 0.13
N LYS A 2 -23.10 3.99 -0.88
CA LYS A 2 -24.52 4.00 -1.29
C LYS A 2 -25.07 2.58 -1.47
N LYS A 3 -24.40 1.76 -2.28
CA LYS A 3 -24.80 0.36 -2.53
C LYS A 3 -24.88 -0.49 -1.25
N SER A 4 -24.03 -0.23 -0.25
CA SER A 4 -24.08 -0.94 1.03
C SER A 4 -25.35 -0.59 1.82
N PHE A 5 -25.76 0.68 1.81
CA PHE A 5 -27.01 1.11 2.43
C PHE A 5 -28.20 0.49 1.70
N GLU A 6 -28.21 0.53 0.37
CA GLU A 6 -29.29 -0.06 -0.46
C GLU A 6 -29.41 -1.57 -0.21
N ASN A 7 -28.31 -2.32 -0.27
CA ASN A 7 -28.30 -3.75 0.01
C ASN A 7 -28.74 -4.09 1.44
N THR A 8 -28.34 -3.27 2.42
CA THR A 8 -28.76 -3.48 3.82
C THR A 8 -30.25 -3.23 3.98
N ALA A 9 -30.76 -2.17 3.38
CA ALA A 9 -32.20 -1.87 3.41
C ALA A 9 -33.02 -3.00 2.76
N GLU A 10 -32.61 -3.48 1.59
CA GLU A 10 -33.23 -4.61 0.92
C GLU A 10 -33.22 -5.87 1.79
N LYS A 11 -32.06 -6.23 2.35
CA LYS A 11 -31.89 -7.40 3.21
C LYS A 11 -32.80 -7.39 4.44
N HIS A 12 -33.07 -6.20 4.97
CA HIS A 12 -33.88 -6.05 6.19
C HIS A 12 -35.29 -5.51 5.92
N ASN A 13 -35.74 -5.47 4.66
CA ASN A 13 -37.04 -4.93 4.24
C ASN A 13 -37.28 -3.48 4.75
N LEU A 14 -36.25 -2.66 4.75
CA LEU A 14 -36.33 -1.26 5.17
C LEU A 14 -36.49 -0.33 3.96
N THR A 15 -37.32 0.70 4.11
CA THR A 15 -37.48 1.73 3.09
C THR A 15 -36.54 2.88 3.33
N ILE A 16 -35.70 3.21 2.34
CA ILE A 16 -34.84 4.39 2.38
C ILE A 16 -35.70 5.59 1.95
N THR A 17 -36.01 6.47 2.90
CA THR A 17 -36.85 7.66 2.66
C THR A 17 -36.00 8.90 2.25
N THR A 18 -34.67 8.81 2.40
CA THR A 18 -33.75 9.93 2.15
C THR A 18 -32.92 9.66 0.88
N THR A 19 -32.70 10.70 0.09
CA THR A 19 -31.81 10.59 -1.08
C THR A 19 -30.36 10.38 -0.67
N ILE A 20 -29.75 9.28 -1.10
CA ILE A 20 -28.33 9.00 -0.90
C ILE A 20 -27.55 9.46 -2.13
N LYS A 21 -26.66 10.46 -1.96
CA LYS A 21 -25.72 10.92 -2.98
C LYS A 21 -24.33 10.44 -2.67
N VAL A 22 -23.58 10.00 -3.69
CA VAL A 22 -22.16 9.73 -3.59
C VAL A 22 -21.41 11.00 -3.91
N VAL A 23 -20.58 11.43 -2.95
CA VAL A 23 -19.63 12.53 -3.17
C VAL A 23 -18.24 11.88 -3.18
N PRO A 24 -17.52 11.92 -4.33
CA PRO A 24 -16.16 11.38 -4.40
C PRO A 24 -15.23 12.14 -3.46
N GLU A 25 -14.27 11.44 -2.88
CA GLU A 25 -13.20 12.10 -2.15
C GLU A 25 -12.28 12.83 -3.13
N TYR A 26 -11.83 14.01 -2.73
CA TYR A 26 -10.96 14.86 -3.54
C TYR A 26 -9.48 14.52 -3.31
N PHE A 27 -8.68 14.58 -4.33
CA PHE A 27 -7.23 14.69 -4.22
C PHE A 27 -6.72 15.84 -5.10
N ASN A 28 -5.59 16.42 -4.73
CA ASN A 28 -5.08 17.63 -5.37
C ASN A 28 -4.19 17.29 -6.58
N GLU A 29 -4.77 17.32 -7.79
CA GLU A 29 -4.06 17.03 -9.05
C GLU A 29 -2.96 18.05 -9.37
N THR A 30 -3.02 19.27 -8.80
CA THR A 30 -1.96 20.26 -9.01
C THR A 30 -0.70 19.92 -8.23
N ILE A 31 -0.83 19.17 -7.14
CA ILE A 31 0.29 18.68 -6.34
C ILE A 31 0.70 17.28 -6.81
N TYR A 32 -0.26 16.34 -6.86
CA TYR A 32 0.01 14.94 -7.19
C TYR A 32 0.00 14.71 -8.70
N ASN A 33 1.16 14.86 -9.29
CA ASN A 33 1.38 14.58 -10.72
C ASN A 33 2.89 14.36 -10.99
N LYS A 34 3.21 13.77 -12.15
CA LYS A 34 4.60 13.43 -12.50
C LYS A 34 5.49 14.64 -12.81
N ASN A 35 4.92 15.80 -13.05
CA ASN A 35 5.67 17.00 -13.43
C ASN A 35 6.03 17.88 -12.22
N ASN A 36 5.32 17.71 -11.10
CA ASN A 36 5.56 18.46 -9.87
C ASN A 36 6.52 17.68 -8.95
N ASN A 37 7.80 17.92 -9.06
CA ASN A 37 8.85 17.27 -8.25
C ASN A 37 9.74 18.34 -7.61
N THR A 38 9.15 19.20 -6.79
CA THR A 38 9.79 20.39 -6.23
C THR A 38 10.43 20.19 -4.87
N ALA A 39 9.98 19.21 -4.10
CA ALA A 39 10.50 18.89 -2.78
C ALA A 39 11.56 17.78 -2.83
N LYS A 40 12.42 17.71 -1.81
CA LYS A 40 13.43 16.65 -1.66
C LYS A 40 13.09 15.81 -0.44
N VAL A 41 13.04 14.50 -0.62
CA VAL A 41 13.00 13.53 0.48
C VAL A 41 14.43 13.04 0.68
N LEU A 42 15.13 13.65 1.64
CA LEU A 42 16.57 13.47 1.85
C LEU A 42 16.93 12.04 2.22
N GLU A 43 16.07 11.37 2.99
CA GLU A 43 16.26 10.01 3.48
C GLU A 43 16.39 8.97 2.35
N LEU A 44 15.88 9.30 1.15
CA LEU A 44 16.01 8.42 -0.01
C LEU A 44 17.42 8.39 -0.60
N GLN A 45 18.28 9.34 -0.23
CA GLN A 45 19.66 9.39 -0.73
C GLN A 45 20.49 8.21 -0.23
N ASP A 46 20.24 7.75 1.00
CA ASP A 46 20.97 6.68 1.64
C ASP A 46 20.58 5.27 1.14
N ILE A 47 19.49 5.16 0.39
CA ILE A 47 19.05 3.90 -0.21
C ILE A 47 20.00 3.52 -1.34
N LYS A 48 20.59 2.34 -1.25
CA LYS A 48 21.58 1.84 -2.23
C LYS A 48 20.94 1.24 -3.47
N GLU A 49 19.77 0.62 -3.30
CA GLU A 49 19.07 -0.08 -4.37
C GLU A 49 18.45 0.91 -5.38
N SER A 50 18.58 0.57 -6.66
CA SER A 50 17.99 1.34 -7.77
C SER A 50 16.54 0.98 -8.06
N PHE A 51 16.05 -0.13 -7.50
CA PHE A 51 14.67 -0.57 -7.59
C PHE A 51 14.10 -0.71 -6.18
N CYS A 52 13.11 0.11 -5.86
CA CYS A 52 12.37 0.03 -4.61
C CYS A 52 10.87 -0.12 -4.87
N PHE A 53 10.26 -1.03 -4.15
CA PHE A 53 8.82 -1.00 -3.92
C PHE A 53 8.51 0.03 -2.84
N LEU A 54 7.35 0.65 -2.91
CA LEU A 54 6.86 1.60 -1.91
C LEU A 54 5.55 1.08 -1.32
N PHE A 55 5.45 1.11 -0.01
CA PHE A 55 4.20 1.00 0.73
C PHE A 55 3.91 2.31 1.44
N VAL A 56 2.65 2.76 1.43
CA VAL A 56 2.18 3.94 2.17
C VAL A 56 0.94 3.60 2.98
N GLY A 57 1.01 3.79 4.28
CA GLY A 57 -0.14 3.56 5.15
C GLY A 57 0.21 3.41 6.63
N HIS A 58 -0.79 3.54 7.49
CA HIS A 58 -0.60 3.34 8.92
C HIS A 58 -0.52 1.85 9.25
N TRP A 59 0.41 1.51 10.13
CA TRP A 59 0.54 0.18 10.72
C TRP A 59 -0.06 0.20 12.12
N LEU A 60 -1.37 0.16 12.18
CA LEU A 60 -2.11 0.08 13.43
C LEU A 60 -1.92 -1.28 14.07
N GLN A 61 -2.11 -1.35 15.41
CA GLN A 61 -1.91 -2.57 16.19
C GLN A 61 -2.77 -3.73 15.69
N GLY A 62 -2.22 -4.92 15.76
CA GLY A 62 -2.80 -6.21 15.41
C GLY A 62 -1.71 -7.27 15.40
N GLN A 63 -2.07 -8.52 15.64
CA GLN A 63 -1.15 -9.65 15.46
C GLN A 63 -0.86 -9.85 13.96
N ILE A 64 0.07 -10.76 13.67
CA ILE A 64 0.42 -11.12 12.29
C ILE A 64 -0.86 -11.49 11.51
N GLY A 65 -1.17 -10.70 10.49
CA GLY A 65 -2.33 -10.91 9.63
C GLY A 65 -3.66 -10.33 10.13
N GLU A 66 -3.71 -9.70 11.29
CA GLU A 66 -4.93 -9.07 11.82
C GLU A 66 -5.10 -7.62 11.35
N ASP A 67 -3.99 -6.93 11.04
CA ASP A 67 -4.06 -5.54 10.58
C ASP A 67 -4.78 -5.42 9.23
N ARG A 68 -5.62 -4.37 9.11
CA ARG A 68 -6.41 -4.10 7.91
C ARG A 68 -5.55 -3.91 6.66
N LYS A 69 -4.39 -3.29 6.81
CA LYS A 69 -3.45 -3.06 5.72
C LYS A 69 -2.63 -4.29 5.36
N ASN A 70 -2.69 -5.35 6.19
CA ASN A 70 -1.96 -6.60 6.01
C ASN A 70 -0.45 -6.39 5.73
N ILE A 71 0.14 -5.46 6.45
CA ILE A 71 1.55 -5.08 6.28
C ILE A 71 2.46 -6.25 6.63
N THR A 72 2.12 -6.99 7.66
CA THR A 72 2.87 -8.17 8.09
C THR A 72 2.91 -9.24 6.99
N GLY A 73 1.75 -9.54 6.39
CA GLY A 73 1.68 -10.50 5.28
C GLY A 73 2.44 -10.01 4.05
N MET A 74 2.35 -8.73 3.73
CA MET A 74 3.09 -8.10 2.63
C MET A 74 4.61 -8.18 2.86
N LEU A 75 5.08 -7.83 4.06
CA LEU A 75 6.49 -7.92 4.45
C LEU A 75 7.02 -9.34 4.35
N HIS A 76 6.29 -10.31 4.92
CA HIS A 76 6.68 -11.72 4.86
C HIS A 76 6.79 -12.18 3.41
N THR A 77 5.78 -11.90 2.58
CA THR A 77 5.77 -12.26 1.17
C THR A 77 6.93 -11.61 0.41
N PHE A 78 7.21 -10.33 0.65
CA PHE A 78 8.34 -9.63 0.04
C PHE A 78 9.68 -10.29 0.41
N LEU A 79 9.92 -10.54 1.68
CA LEU A 79 11.13 -11.18 2.17
C LEU A 79 11.28 -12.59 1.60
N ASP A 80 10.21 -13.37 1.60
CA ASP A 80 10.21 -14.75 1.09
C ASP A 80 10.47 -14.80 -0.43
N THR A 81 9.88 -13.89 -1.19
CA THR A 81 10.04 -13.79 -2.65
C THR A 81 11.47 -13.49 -3.05
N PHE A 82 12.16 -12.63 -2.30
CA PHE A 82 13.49 -12.13 -2.67
C PHE A 82 14.63 -12.69 -1.81
N LYS A 83 14.34 -13.58 -0.84
CA LYS A 83 15.41 -14.24 -0.05
C LYS A 83 16.41 -14.97 -0.93
N ASN A 84 17.66 -14.95 -0.52
CA ASN A 84 18.79 -15.66 -1.16
C ASN A 84 19.02 -15.30 -2.64
N LYS A 85 18.43 -14.20 -3.13
CA LYS A 85 18.67 -13.69 -4.48
C LYS A 85 19.78 -12.64 -4.49
N ASN A 86 20.42 -12.48 -5.64
CA ASN A 86 21.33 -11.38 -5.92
C ASN A 86 20.55 -10.21 -6.54
N ASN A 87 21.05 -8.99 -6.33
CA ASN A 87 20.45 -7.76 -6.89
C ASN A 87 18.95 -7.64 -6.55
N THR A 88 18.62 -7.82 -5.27
CA THR A 88 17.24 -7.73 -4.80
C THR A 88 16.74 -6.30 -4.81
N PRO A 89 15.45 -6.07 -5.09
CA PRO A 89 14.82 -4.78 -4.82
C PRO A 89 14.79 -4.49 -3.32
N ALA A 90 14.61 -3.24 -2.94
CA ALA A 90 14.26 -2.85 -1.58
C ALA A 90 12.77 -2.59 -1.42
N LEU A 91 12.32 -2.57 -0.17
CA LEU A 91 10.98 -2.12 0.19
C LEU A 91 11.08 -0.88 1.10
N ILE A 92 10.47 0.21 0.68
CA ILE A 92 10.31 1.42 1.48
C ILE A 92 8.94 1.37 2.14
N LEU A 93 8.91 1.43 3.46
CA LEU A 93 7.70 1.53 4.26
C LEU A 93 7.53 2.98 4.72
N LYS A 94 6.72 3.76 4.03
CA LYS A 94 6.22 5.05 4.53
C LYS A 94 5.06 4.76 5.46
N THR A 95 5.38 4.61 6.73
CA THR A 95 4.42 4.13 7.73
C THR A 95 4.59 4.83 9.08
N SER A 96 3.52 4.82 9.84
CA SER A 96 3.46 5.19 11.25
C SER A 96 2.40 4.33 11.93
N GLY A 97 2.43 4.26 13.25
CA GLY A 97 1.29 3.77 14.03
C GLY A 97 0.25 4.88 14.22
N ALA A 98 -0.01 5.22 15.47
CA ALA A 98 -0.94 6.29 15.81
C ALA A 98 -0.30 7.70 15.76
N THR A 99 1.03 7.78 15.84
CA THR A 99 1.77 9.05 15.95
C THR A 99 3.06 9.00 15.12
N TYR A 100 3.81 10.11 15.12
CA TYR A 100 5.17 10.18 14.56
C TYR A 100 6.25 10.28 15.65
N SER A 101 5.96 9.77 16.87
CA SER A 101 6.91 9.78 17.98
C SER A 101 8.06 8.78 17.78
N VAL A 102 9.14 8.97 18.52
CA VAL A 102 10.27 8.03 18.56
C VAL A 102 9.80 6.64 19.03
N VAL A 103 8.90 6.59 20.00
CA VAL A 103 8.33 5.33 20.52
C VAL A 103 7.57 4.59 19.43
N ASP A 104 6.83 5.32 18.59
CA ASP A 104 6.10 4.75 17.45
C ASP A 104 7.07 4.17 16.41
N LYS A 105 8.16 4.91 16.11
CA LYS A 105 9.23 4.42 15.23
C LYS A 105 9.86 3.14 15.76
N ASP A 106 10.22 3.12 17.04
CA ASP A 106 10.82 1.93 17.68
C ASP A 106 9.88 0.73 17.60
N GLN A 107 8.58 0.95 17.75
CA GLN A 107 7.58 -0.12 17.60
C GLN A 107 7.53 -0.64 16.15
N MET A 108 7.56 0.23 15.15
CA MET A 108 7.62 -0.19 13.73
C MET A 108 8.87 -1.03 13.46
N GLU A 109 10.04 -0.61 13.96
CA GLU A 109 11.27 -1.36 13.83
C GLU A 109 11.20 -2.73 14.52
N LYS A 110 10.63 -2.80 15.73
CA LYS A 110 10.42 -4.08 16.45
C LYS A 110 9.54 -5.02 15.63
N ASN A 111 8.46 -4.51 15.04
CA ASN A 111 7.55 -5.30 14.22
C ASN A 111 8.28 -5.88 12.99
N VAL A 112 9.07 -5.08 12.29
CA VAL A 112 9.89 -5.57 11.16
C VAL A 112 10.88 -6.64 11.61
N ARG A 113 11.58 -6.41 12.73
CA ARG A 113 12.54 -7.39 13.28
C ARG A 113 11.87 -8.70 13.69
N GLN A 114 10.63 -8.67 14.17
CA GLN A 114 9.88 -9.89 14.50
C GLN A 114 9.60 -10.72 13.24
N ILE A 115 9.24 -10.07 12.13
CA ILE A 115 9.00 -10.77 10.85
C ILE A 115 10.30 -11.35 10.31
N ILE A 116 11.40 -10.59 10.36
CA ILE A 116 12.73 -11.08 9.96
C ILE A 116 13.13 -12.34 10.73
N LYS A 117 12.82 -12.42 12.03
CA LYS A 117 13.12 -13.60 12.88
C LYS A 117 12.37 -14.86 12.47
N LEU A 118 11.33 -14.78 11.65
CA LEU A 118 10.64 -15.96 11.11
C LEU A 118 11.47 -16.70 10.06
N PHE A 119 12.52 -16.07 9.54
CA PHE A 119 13.43 -16.70 8.57
C PHE A 119 14.63 -17.37 9.26
N PRO A 120 15.12 -18.49 8.74
CA PRO A 120 16.29 -19.18 9.28
C PRO A 120 17.51 -18.25 9.38
N LYS A 121 18.32 -18.44 10.42
CA LYS A 121 19.58 -17.70 10.57
C LYS A 121 20.46 -17.90 9.33
N GLY A 122 21.10 -16.83 8.87
CA GLY A 122 21.93 -16.84 7.67
C GLY A 122 21.18 -16.68 6.34
N THR A 123 19.84 -16.61 6.34
CA THR A 123 19.10 -16.27 5.14
C THR A 123 19.45 -14.86 4.69
N LYS A 124 19.89 -14.70 3.44
CA LYS A 124 20.10 -13.39 2.83
C LYS A 124 18.75 -12.78 2.48
N LEU A 125 18.38 -11.70 3.16
CA LEU A 125 17.10 -11.02 2.95
C LEU A 125 17.29 -9.71 2.20
N PRO A 126 16.28 -9.26 1.43
CA PRO A 126 16.28 -7.93 0.80
C PRO A 126 16.18 -6.82 1.85
N SER A 127 16.60 -5.61 1.48
CA SER A 127 16.57 -4.44 2.38
C SER A 127 15.14 -3.94 2.58
N ILE A 128 14.85 -3.53 3.83
CA ILE A 128 13.62 -2.83 4.21
C ILE A 128 14.02 -1.49 4.82
N TYR A 129 13.46 -0.40 4.33
CA TYR A 129 13.66 0.95 4.83
C TYR A 129 12.37 1.48 5.43
N ILE A 130 12.43 1.99 6.64
CA ILE A 130 11.28 2.63 7.31
C ILE A 130 11.43 4.14 7.15
N LEU A 131 10.51 4.74 6.43
CA LEU A 131 10.38 6.19 6.32
C LEU A 131 9.28 6.64 7.29
N HIS A 132 9.70 6.94 8.52
CA HIS A 132 8.83 7.39 9.59
C HIS A 132 8.89 8.91 9.72
N GLY A 133 7.77 9.54 9.98
CA GLY A 133 7.64 10.98 10.09
C GLY A 133 6.50 11.51 9.22
N ASP A 134 6.15 12.77 9.43
CA ASP A 134 5.19 13.44 8.57
C ASP A 134 5.88 13.98 7.32
N LEU A 135 5.20 13.91 6.20
CA LEU A 135 5.62 14.50 4.93
C LEU A 135 4.50 15.41 4.42
N THR A 136 4.87 16.56 3.94
CA THR A 136 3.95 17.44 3.22
C THR A 136 3.48 16.78 1.92
N ASP A 137 2.37 17.23 1.36
CA ASP A 137 1.86 16.72 0.07
C ASP A 137 2.90 16.81 -1.06
N ASN A 138 3.70 17.89 -1.09
CA ASN A 138 4.78 18.02 -2.08
C ASN A 138 5.91 17.01 -1.87
N GLU A 139 6.28 16.72 -0.62
CA GLU A 139 7.27 15.68 -0.31
C GLU A 139 6.72 14.28 -0.62
N MET A 140 5.44 14.03 -0.32
CA MET A 140 4.77 12.79 -0.71
C MET A 140 4.77 12.61 -2.23
N ASN A 141 4.42 13.65 -2.99
CA ASN A 141 4.50 13.58 -4.46
C ASN A 141 5.94 13.34 -4.95
N SER A 142 6.92 13.96 -4.32
CA SER A 142 8.33 13.76 -4.64
C SER A 142 8.82 12.35 -4.30
N LEU A 143 8.34 11.76 -3.20
CA LEU A 143 8.55 10.35 -2.86
C LEU A 143 7.98 9.44 -3.96
N TYR A 144 6.75 9.68 -4.38
CA TYR A 144 6.10 8.90 -5.45
C TYR A 144 6.85 8.99 -6.78
N ASN A 145 7.34 10.18 -7.14
CA ASN A 145 8.08 10.42 -8.38
C ASN A 145 9.57 10.02 -8.31
N ASN A 146 10.10 9.70 -7.13
CA ASN A 146 11.52 9.36 -6.98
C ASN A 146 11.94 8.24 -7.94
N THR A 147 13.09 8.40 -8.55
CA THR A 147 13.59 7.49 -9.59
C THR A 147 13.89 6.07 -9.07
N LYS A 148 14.20 5.92 -7.78
CA LYS A 148 14.39 4.61 -7.13
C LYS A 148 13.08 3.89 -6.87
N VAL A 149 11.98 4.62 -6.65
CA VAL A 149 10.64 4.05 -6.46
C VAL A 149 10.08 3.62 -7.81
N LYS A 150 9.93 2.33 -8.03
CA LYS A 150 9.49 1.77 -9.32
C LYS A 150 8.06 1.26 -9.32
N ALA A 151 7.54 0.86 -8.17
CA ALA A 151 6.18 0.36 -8.03
C ALA A 151 5.67 0.63 -6.61
N MET A 152 4.36 0.75 -6.45
CA MET A 152 3.70 0.70 -5.14
C MET A 152 3.13 -0.69 -4.89
N VAL A 153 3.21 -1.14 -3.64
CA VAL A 153 2.64 -2.43 -3.20
C VAL A 153 1.75 -2.21 -1.99
N SER A 154 0.57 -2.81 -1.99
CA SER A 154 -0.36 -2.80 -0.85
C SER A 154 -1.14 -4.10 -0.81
N PHE A 155 -1.14 -4.79 0.33
CA PHE A 155 -1.92 -6.01 0.54
C PHE A 155 -3.17 -5.75 1.39
N THR A 156 -3.65 -4.52 1.36
CA THR A 156 -4.82 -4.10 2.15
C THR A 156 -6.02 -5.01 1.92
N LYS A 157 -6.72 -5.36 3.00
CA LYS A 157 -7.97 -6.14 2.97
C LYS A 157 -9.18 -5.28 2.61
N GLY A 158 -9.03 -3.97 2.66
CA GLY A 158 -10.06 -3.01 2.31
C GLY A 158 -9.60 -1.57 2.47
N GLU A 159 -10.06 -0.71 1.59
CA GLU A 159 -9.87 0.72 1.61
C GLU A 159 -11.21 1.43 1.56
N GLY A 160 -11.34 2.55 2.29
CA GLY A 160 -12.48 3.44 2.13
C GLY A 160 -12.44 4.13 0.76
N PHE A 161 -11.29 4.73 0.44
CA PHE A 161 -11.02 5.42 -0.80
C PHE A 161 -9.71 4.97 -1.45
N GLY A 162 -8.67 4.73 -0.66
CA GLY A 162 -7.35 4.34 -1.16
C GLY A 162 -6.54 5.51 -1.72
N ARG A 163 -6.65 6.68 -1.10
CA ARG A 163 -6.00 7.92 -1.55
C ARG A 163 -4.52 7.76 -1.92
N PRO A 164 -3.66 7.10 -1.12
CA PRO A 164 -2.26 6.91 -1.50
C PRO A 164 -2.07 6.10 -2.80
N LEU A 165 -2.94 5.13 -3.07
CA LEU A 165 -2.89 4.35 -4.31
C LEU A 165 -3.27 5.22 -5.51
N LEU A 166 -4.33 6.02 -5.37
CA LEU A 166 -4.76 6.96 -6.41
C LEU A 166 -3.67 8.00 -6.70
N GLU A 167 -3.13 8.65 -5.66
CA GLU A 167 -2.05 9.63 -5.78
C GLU A 167 -0.82 9.05 -6.49
N PHE A 168 -0.44 7.83 -6.15
CA PHE A 168 0.69 7.16 -6.79
C PHE A 168 0.45 6.88 -8.27
N THR A 169 -0.78 6.54 -8.68
CA THR A 169 -1.09 6.25 -10.09
C THR A 169 -0.85 7.43 -11.02
N THR A 170 -0.91 8.68 -10.51
CA THR A 170 -0.61 9.88 -11.29
C THR A 170 0.82 9.94 -11.79
N THR A 171 1.74 9.17 -11.20
CA THR A 171 3.12 9.04 -11.66
C THR A 171 3.26 8.17 -12.91
N GLY A 172 2.23 7.41 -13.27
CA GLY A 172 2.26 6.40 -14.33
C GLY A 172 3.02 5.12 -13.97
N LYS A 173 3.45 4.95 -12.70
CA LYS A 173 4.15 3.76 -12.23
C LYS A 173 3.16 2.67 -11.80
N PRO A 174 3.53 1.37 -11.88
CA PRO A 174 2.64 0.27 -11.55
C PRO A 174 2.29 0.20 -10.06
N VAL A 175 1.05 -0.21 -9.78
CA VAL A 175 0.54 -0.52 -8.44
C VAL A 175 0.22 -2.01 -8.37
N ILE A 176 0.68 -2.67 -7.31
CA ILE A 176 0.38 -4.06 -6.98
C ILE A 176 -0.52 -4.04 -5.75
N SER A 177 -1.78 -4.39 -5.93
CA SER A 177 -2.74 -4.49 -4.82
C SER A 177 -3.71 -5.64 -5.07
N PRO A 178 -4.38 -6.18 -4.02
CA PRO A 178 -5.53 -7.03 -4.22
C PRO A 178 -6.57 -6.31 -5.08
N THR A 179 -7.40 -7.05 -5.80
CA THR A 179 -8.49 -6.47 -6.58
C THR A 179 -9.38 -5.65 -5.65
N ALA A 180 -9.13 -4.35 -5.62
CA ALA A 180 -9.92 -3.42 -4.84
C ALA A 180 -10.84 -2.69 -5.81
N TYR A 181 -12.12 -2.59 -5.46
CA TYR A 181 -13.12 -1.82 -6.20
C TYR A 181 -12.81 -0.31 -6.30
N ILE A 182 -11.64 0.11 -5.83
CA ILE A 182 -11.16 1.50 -5.86
C ILE A 182 -11.10 2.05 -7.28
N PHE A 183 -10.80 1.20 -8.27
CA PHE A 183 -10.59 1.61 -9.66
C PHE A 183 -11.87 1.64 -10.50
N GLU A 184 -12.97 1.05 -10.05
CA GLU A 184 -14.25 1.09 -10.80
C GLU A 184 -14.88 2.49 -10.81
N TYR A 185 -14.55 3.35 -9.86
CA TYR A 185 -15.09 4.71 -9.78
C TYR A 185 -14.32 5.74 -10.59
N TYR A 186 -13.10 5.41 -10.96
CA TYR A 186 -12.25 6.31 -11.74
C TYR A 186 -12.17 5.77 -13.16
N ASN A 187 -12.77 6.48 -14.09
CA ASN A 187 -12.63 6.26 -15.52
C ASN A 187 -11.22 6.69 -15.95
N VAL A 188 -10.19 6.11 -15.30
CA VAL A 188 -8.78 6.40 -15.56
C VAL A 188 -8.34 5.46 -16.66
N SER A 189 -8.54 5.88 -17.91
CA SER A 189 -8.06 5.20 -19.11
C SER A 189 -6.54 4.92 -19.14
N ALA A 190 -5.79 5.40 -18.16
CA ALA A 190 -4.36 5.19 -18.03
C ALA A 190 -3.95 3.92 -17.24
N ILE A 191 -4.88 3.22 -16.58
CA ILE A 191 -4.54 2.08 -15.69
C ILE A 191 -4.69 0.73 -16.41
N ASN A 192 -5.19 0.71 -17.60
CA ASN A 192 -5.59 -0.53 -18.31
C ASN A 192 -4.44 -1.39 -18.87
N THR A 193 -3.19 -1.10 -18.59
CA THR A 193 -2.09 -1.81 -19.26
C THR A 193 -1.29 -2.78 -18.42
N THR A 194 -1.59 -2.96 -17.13
CA THR A 194 -0.67 -3.74 -16.29
C THR A 194 -1.31 -4.91 -15.50
N PHE A 195 -2.62 -5.09 -15.53
CA PHE A 195 -3.29 -6.13 -14.73
C PHE A 195 -3.53 -7.47 -15.42
N SER A 196 -3.21 -7.62 -16.72
CA SER A 196 -3.41 -8.87 -17.46
C SER A 196 -2.35 -9.95 -17.24
N ALA A 197 -1.31 -9.70 -16.45
CA ALA A 197 -0.15 -10.60 -16.33
C ALA A 197 -0.13 -11.53 -15.10
N LEU A 198 -1.05 -11.40 -14.16
CA LEU A 198 -1.13 -12.32 -13.03
C LEU A 198 -2.43 -13.13 -13.14
N GLY A 199 -2.27 -14.40 -13.53
CA GLY A 199 -3.35 -15.36 -13.65
C GLY A 199 -4.28 -15.38 -12.44
N SER A 200 -5.57 -15.63 -12.69
CA SER A 200 -6.62 -15.75 -11.69
C SER A 200 -6.18 -16.57 -10.46
N PRO A 201 -6.53 -16.16 -9.24
CA PRO A 201 -6.22 -16.92 -8.05
C PRO A 201 -6.89 -18.29 -8.13
N ARG A 202 -6.09 -19.36 -8.06
CA ARG A 202 -6.63 -20.71 -7.89
C ARG A 202 -7.34 -20.75 -6.54
N SER A 203 -8.64 -20.97 -6.57
CA SER A 203 -9.42 -21.23 -5.37
C SER A 203 -8.88 -22.51 -4.71
N LEU A 204 -8.31 -22.38 -3.52
CA LEU A 204 -8.04 -23.51 -2.64
C LEU A 204 -9.39 -23.94 -2.04
N HIS A 205 -10.04 -24.91 -2.66
CA HIS A 205 -11.12 -25.64 -2.01
C HIS A 205 -10.52 -26.50 -0.91
N SER A 206 -10.83 -26.20 0.34
CA SER A 206 -10.59 -27.08 1.45
C SER A 206 -11.59 -28.25 1.34
N ASN A 207 -11.14 -29.41 0.87
CA ASN A 207 -11.84 -30.64 1.16
C ASN A 207 -11.70 -30.93 2.66
N ARG A 208 -12.78 -30.77 3.42
CA ARG A 208 -12.97 -31.47 4.68
C ARG A 208 -13.86 -32.66 4.39
N GLY A 209 -13.26 -33.85 4.35
CA GLY A 209 -13.90 -35.10 4.62
C GLY A 209 -13.83 -35.36 6.12
#